data_022506e45d5b1b0e85270d6d92313184
#
_entry.id   022506e45d5b1b0e85270d6d92313184
#
_cell.length_a   1.000
_cell.length_b   1.000
_cell.length_c   1.000
_cell.angle_alpha   90.00
_cell.angle_beta   90.00
_cell.angle_gamma   90.00
#
_symmetry.space_group_name_H-M   'P 1'
#
loop_
_entity.id
_entity.type
_entity.pdbx_description
1 polymer ?
#
loop_
_entity_poly.entity_id
_entity_poly.type
_entity_poly.pdbx_seq_one_letter_code
_entity_poly.pdbx_strand_id
1 'polypeptide(L)'
;MKEVNKMEGYSAKIVNSSRPLTARERIMMKDTTDATQINAALKNGSVEFSPVLWADVEIHNERSENKDYSTLVVLASDGTKYYTSSPSFKEAFIDIFTEMVSENGEAEEFSVRAYTVPSKNQQGCFITCSIL
;
A
#
# COMPACT_ATOMS: atom_id res chain seq x y z
N MET A 1 -11.03 -27.94 -7.29
CA MET A 1 -11.15 -27.21 -7.78
C MET A 1 -10.30 -26.39 -8.17
N LYS A 2 -9.94 -26.03 -8.70
CA LYS A 2 -9.11 -25.29 -9.09
C LYS A 2 -9.41 -24.05 -9.21
N GLU A 3 -8.66 -23.15 -9.00
CA GLU A 3 -8.97 -21.97 -9.15
C GLU A 3 -9.10 -21.62 -10.40
N VAL A 4 -10.09 -21.40 -10.79
CA VAL A 4 -10.34 -21.11 -12.12
C VAL A 4 -10.21 -19.70 -12.45
N ASN A 5 -10.16 -18.83 -11.47
CA ASN A 5 -10.09 -17.42 -11.74
C ASN A 5 -8.69 -16.88 -11.77
N LYS A 6 -7.70 -17.74 -11.55
CA LYS A 6 -6.36 -17.28 -11.53
C LYS A 6 -5.91 -16.96 -12.94
N MET A 7 -5.40 -15.76 -13.15
CA MET A 7 -4.90 -15.36 -14.43
C MET A 7 -3.59 -16.03 -14.65
N GLU A 8 -3.41 -16.62 -15.80
CA GLU A 8 -2.16 -17.27 -16.13
C GLU A 8 -1.05 -16.25 -16.14
N GLY A 9 0.07 -16.54 -15.51
CA GLY A 9 1.21 -15.64 -15.45
C GLY A 9 1.09 -14.56 -14.41
N TYR A 10 0.09 -14.63 -13.55
CA TYR A 10 -0.10 -13.61 -12.51
C TYR A 10 -0.23 -14.29 -11.16
N SER A 11 0.47 -13.76 -10.17
CA SER A 11 0.29 -14.19 -8.79
C SER A 11 0.55 -13.02 -7.86
N ALA A 12 -0.09 -13.06 -6.70
CA ALA A 12 0.08 -12.05 -5.66
C ALA A 12 0.23 -12.75 -4.33
N LYS A 13 1.22 -12.33 -3.54
CA LYS A 13 1.52 -12.98 -2.27
C LYS A 13 1.81 -11.91 -1.24
N ILE A 14 1.16 -11.99 -0.09
CA ILE A 14 1.43 -11.06 1.00
C ILE A 14 2.68 -11.52 1.71
N VAL A 15 3.70 -10.68 1.75
CA VAL A 15 4.98 -11.00 2.37
C VAL A 15 5.14 -10.32 3.71
N ASN A 16 4.33 -9.29 4.00
CA ASN A 16 4.38 -8.62 5.28
C ASN A 16 3.05 -7.90 5.49
N SER A 17 2.72 -7.59 6.73
CA SER A 17 1.49 -6.86 7.03
C SER A 17 1.61 -6.24 8.41
N SER A 18 0.70 -5.31 8.72
CA SER A 18 0.74 -4.61 10.00
C SER A 18 0.40 -5.52 11.17
N ARG A 19 -0.32 -6.60 10.91
CA ARG A 19 -0.62 -7.62 11.91
C ARG A 19 -0.97 -8.90 11.17
N PRO A 20 -1.07 -10.04 11.87
CA PRO A 20 -1.52 -11.26 11.19
C PRO A 20 -2.91 -11.07 10.62
N LEU A 21 -3.12 -11.56 9.41
CA LEU A 21 -4.37 -11.37 8.68
C LEU A 21 -5.16 -12.66 8.64
N THR A 22 -6.49 -12.53 8.70
CA THR A 22 -7.37 -13.67 8.45
C THR A 22 -7.36 -13.97 6.95
N ALA A 23 -7.88 -15.14 6.58
CA ALA A 23 -7.96 -15.50 5.17
C ALA A 23 -8.76 -14.48 4.38
N ARG A 24 -9.88 -14.02 4.95
CA ARG A 24 -10.73 -13.02 4.30
C ARG A 24 -9.98 -11.71 4.09
N GLU A 25 -9.21 -11.30 5.09
CA GLU A 25 -8.43 -10.07 4.98
C GLU A 25 -7.33 -10.20 3.92
N ARG A 26 -6.68 -11.36 3.84
CA ARG A 26 -5.66 -11.57 2.82
C ARG A 26 -6.25 -11.47 1.42
N ILE A 27 -7.43 -12.04 1.22
CA ILE A 27 -8.10 -11.95 -0.07
C ILE A 27 -8.42 -10.49 -0.38
N MET A 28 -8.97 -9.78 0.59
CA MET A 28 -9.34 -8.39 0.41
C MET A 28 -8.14 -7.51 0.09
N MET A 29 -7.02 -7.73 0.78
CA MET A 29 -5.85 -6.87 0.58
C MET A 29 -5.12 -7.16 -0.72
N LYS A 30 -5.28 -8.36 -1.29
CA LYS A 30 -4.68 -8.66 -2.58
C LYS A 30 -5.52 -8.16 -3.75
N ASP A 31 -6.77 -7.77 -3.49
CA ASP A 31 -7.68 -7.31 -4.52
C ASP A 31 -7.61 -5.79 -4.59
N THR A 32 -7.01 -5.25 -5.63
CA THR A 32 -6.89 -3.81 -5.80
C THR A 32 -7.79 -3.26 -6.90
N THR A 33 -8.75 -4.07 -7.36
CA THR A 33 -9.62 -3.63 -8.47
C THR A 33 -10.42 -2.39 -8.13
N ASP A 34 -10.85 -2.27 -6.88
CA ASP A 34 -11.61 -1.08 -6.45
C ASP A 34 -10.79 -0.17 -5.57
N ALA A 35 -9.48 -0.32 -5.58
CA ALA A 35 -8.62 0.51 -4.73
C ALA A 35 -8.16 1.75 -5.47
N THR A 36 -7.82 2.79 -4.73
CA THR A 36 -7.33 4.04 -5.27
C THR A 36 -5.81 4.02 -5.35
N GLN A 37 -5.26 4.25 -6.52
CA GLN A 37 -3.82 4.34 -6.68
C GLN A 37 -3.36 5.69 -6.15
N ILE A 38 -2.44 5.67 -5.19
CA ILE A 38 -1.98 6.91 -4.57
C ILE A 38 -1.32 7.82 -5.59
N ASN A 39 -0.50 7.25 -6.47
CA ASN A 39 0.19 8.04 -7.49
C ASN A 39 -0.79 8.83 -8.34
N ALA A 40 -1.89 8.19 -8.75
CA ALA A 40 -2.89 8.85 -9.58
C ALA A 40 -3.65 9.91 -8.78
N ALA A 41 -3.98 9.61 -7.53
CA ALA A 41 -4.73 10.55 -6.69
C ALA A 41 -3.92 11.82 -6.41
N LEU A 42 -2.61 11.70 -6.33
CA LEU A 42 -1.76 12.85 -6.04
C LEU A 42 -1.69 13.87 -7.18
N LYS A 43 -2.18 13.50 -8.34
CA LYS A 43 -2.27 14.48 -9.43
C LYS A 43 -3.26 15.59 -9.11
N ASN A 44 -4.17 15.34 -8.19
CA ASN A 44 -5.17 16.33 -7.79
C ASN A 44 -4.82 16.98 -6.45
N GLY A 45 -3.59 16.80 -5.97
CA GLY A 45 -3.15 17.39 -4.72
C GLY A 45 -2.78 16.32 -3.72
N SER A 46 -2.58 16.71 -2.48
CA SER A 46 -2.23 15.74 -1.44
C SER A 46 -3.44 14.88 -1.09
N VAL A 47 -3.16 13.72 -0.48
CA VAL A 47 -4.21 12.78 -0.08
C VAL A 47 -4.04 12.51 1.40
N GLU A 48 -5.13 12.65 2.16
CA GLU A 48 -5.10 12.40 3.59
C GLU A 48 -6.01 11.24 3.94
N PHE A 49 -5.59 10.37 4.81
CA PHE A 49 -6.41 9.25 5.24
C PHE A 49 -5.92 8.72 6.58
N SER A 50 -6.78 7.96 7.25
CA SER A 50 -6.49 7.35 8.55
C SER A 50 -6.34 5.86 8.35
N PRO A 51 -5.10 5.35 8.32
CA PRO A 51 -4.88 3.94 8.02
C PRO A 51 -5.20 3.05 9.22
N VAL A 52 -5.72 1.86 8.95
CA VAL A 52 -5.98 0.88 10.01
C VAL A 52 -5.29 -0.45 9.75
N LEU A 53 -4.87 -0.72 8.51
CA LEU A 53 -4.28 -2.00 8.16
C LEU A 53 -3.44 -1.83 6.89
N TRP A 54 -2.29 -2.46 6.81
CA TRP A 54 -1.53 -2.46 5.57
C TRP A 54 -0.97 -3.84 5.29
N ALA A 55 -0.71 -4.10 4.03
CA ALA A 55 -0.08 -5.33 3.58
C ALA A 55 0.90 -5.01 2.44
N ASP A 56 2.04 -5.68 2.47
CA ASP A 56 3.04 -5.57 1.41
C ASP A 56 2.85 -6.80 0.53
N VAL A 57 2.48 -6.59 -0.72
CA VAL A 57 2.09 -7.65 -1.64
C VAL A 57 3.14 -7.76 -2.73
N GLU A 58 3.72 -8.95 -2.86
CA GLU A 58 4.68 -9.23 -3.90
C GLU A 58 3.92 -9.75 -5.10
N ILE A 59 4.12 -9.15 -6.26
CA ILE A 59 3.34 -9.46 -7.44
C ILE A 59 4.25 -9.96 -8.54
N HIS A 60 3.84 -11.04 -9.19
CA HIS A 60 4.47 -11.53 -10.40
C HIS A 60 3.44 -11.43 -11.51
N ASN A 61 3.78 -10.71 -12.58
CA ASN A 61 2.84 -10.50 -13.67
C ASN A 61 3.60 -10.59 -15.00
N GLU A 62 3.40 -11.68 -15.72
CA GLU A 62 4.11 -11.93 -16.97
C GLU A 62 3.78 -10.91 -18.04
N ARG A 63 2.66 -10.22 -17.91
CA ARG A 63 2.26 -9.23 -18.90
C ARG A 63 2.78 -7.84 -18.60
N SER A 64 3.40 -7.67 -17.44
CA SER A 64 3.94 -6.38 -17.05
C SER A 64 5.37 -6.26 -17.56
N GLU A 65 5.76 -5.04 -17.87
CA GLU A 65 7.12 -4.78 -18.30
C GLU A 65 8.09 -5.19 -17.20
N ASN A 66 7.79 -4.84 -15.97
CA ASN A 66 8.55 -5.30 -14.83
C ASN A 66 7.75 -6.44 -14.22
N LYS A 67 8.17 -7.67 -14.48
CA LYS A 67 7.35 -8.83 -14.14
C LYS A 67 7.21 -9.06 -12.64
N ASP A 68 8.22 -8.65 -11.86
CA ASP A 68 8.19 -8.84 -10.42
C ASP A 68 8.28 -7.49 -9.74
N TYR A 69 7.32 -7.18 -8.88
CA TYR A 69 7.33 -5.92 -8.16
C TYR A 69 6.49 -6.08 -6.89
N SER A 70 6.59 -5.12 -5.99
CA SER A 70 5.79 -5.16 -4.79
C SER A 70 4.89 -3.94 -4.72
N THR A 71 3.75 -4.11 -4.10
CA THR A 71 2.76 -3.06 -3.95
C THR A 71 2.33 -3.01 -2.49
N LEU A 72 2.32 -1.82 -1.94
CA LEU A 72 1.77 -1.61 -0.60
C LEU A 72 0.28 -1.32 -0.73
N VAL A 73 -0.53 -2.04 0.03
CA VAL A 73 -1.97 -1.83 0.06
C VAL A 73 -2.34 -1.38 1.46
N VAL A 74 -3.11 -0.31 1.57
CA VAL A 74 -3.48 0.28 2.85
C VAL A 74 -5.00 0.38 2.91
N LEU A 75 -5.58 -0.08 4.01
CA LEU A 75 -7.00 0.08 4.26
C LEU A 75 -7.18 1.24 5.23
N ALA A 76 -8.00 2.19 4.86
CA ALA A 76 -8.30 3.34 5.70
C ALA A 76 -9.54 3.09 6.54
N SER A 77 -9.72 3.91 7.57
CA SER A 77 -10.80 3.72 8.53
C SER A 77 -12.18 3.91 7.89
N ASP A 78 -12.25 4.64 6.79
CA ASP A 78 -13.54 4.84 6.10
C ASP A 78 -13.83 3.74 5.07
N GLY A 79 -13.00 2.71 5.02
CA GLY A 79 -13.19 1.60 4.10
C GLY A 79 -12.48 1.75 2.77
N THR A 80 -11.88 2.89 2.50
CA THR A 80 -11.16 3.10 1.25
C THR A 80 -9.85 2.33 1.27
N LYS A 81 -9.54 1.66 0.18
CA LYS A 81 -8.23 1.03 0.02
C LYS A 81 -7.37 1.88 -0.91
N TYR A 82 -6.12 2.01 -0.54
CA TYR A 82 -5.12 2.73 -1.35
C TYR A 82 -4.00 1.78 -1.69
N TYR A 83 -3.36 1.99 -2.82
CA TYR A 83 -2.19 1.17 -3.14
C TYR A 83 -1.15 2.00 -3.90
N THR A 84 0.10 1.60 -3.77
CA THR A 84 1.19 2.21 -4.51
C THR A 84 2.37 1.26 -4.53
N SER A 85 3.15 1.33 -5.59
CA SER A 85 4.40 0.58 -5.69
C SER A 85 5.62 1.45 -5.42
N SER A 86 5.42 2.66 -4.91
CA SER A 86 6.50 3.58 -4.62
C SER A 86 7.31 3.11 -3.40
N PRO A 87 8.61 2.81 -3.56
CA PRO A 87 9.41 2.41 -2.40
C PRO A 87 9.55 3.50 -1.37
N SER A 88 9.66 4.76 -1.79
CA SER A 88 9.83 5.87 -0.85
C SER A 88 8.60 6.06 0.01
N PHE A 89 7.41 5.92 -0.58
CA PHE A 89 6.18 5.99 0.20
C PHE A 89 6.11 4.83 1.18
N LYS A 90 6.40 3.63 0.70
CA LYS A 90 6.30 2.43 1.54
C LYS A 90 7.20 2.56 2.76
N GLU A 91 8.44 2.98 2.58
CA GLU A 91 9.37 3.16 3.70
C GLU A 91 8.85 4.16 4.71
N ALA A 92 8.42 5.31 4.24
CA ALA A 92 7.95 6.36 5.14
C ALA A 92 6.68 5.93 5.88
N PHE A 93 5.77 5.30 5.14
CA PHE A 93 4.48 4.90 5.72
C PHE A 93 4.66 3.82 6.78
N ILE A 94 5.45 2.79 6.48
CA ILE A 94 5.63 1.68 7.42
C ILE A 94 6.34 2.17 8.67
N ASP A 95 7.29 3.09 8.52
CA ASP A 95 7.98 3.65 9.68
C ASP A 95 6.98 4.37 10.59
N ILE A 96 6.12 5.22 10.03
CA ILE A 96 5.12 5.94 10.82
C ILE A 96 4.17 4.94 11.49
N PHE A 97 3.65 4.00 10.72
CA PHE A 97 2.68 3.05 11.26
C PHE A 97 3.28 2.21 12.38
N THR A 98 4.53 1.79 12.21
CA THR A 98 5.21 0.98 13.21
C THR A 98 5.35 1.75 14.53
N GLU A 99 5.67 3.04 14.45
CA GLU A 99 5.76 3.86 15.65
C GLU A 99 4.41 4.01 16.35
N MET A 100 3.34 4.13 15.57
CA MET A 100 2.02 4.35 16.14
C MET A 100 1.41 3.08 16.75
N VAL A 101 1.89 1.90 16.34
CA VAL A 101 1.46 0.66 16.96
C VAL A 101 2.09 0.46 18.33
N SER A 102 3.31 0.86 18.43
CA SER A 102 4.16 0.84 19.59
C SER A 102 3.79 -0.09 20.74
N GLU A 103 3.69 0.42 21.92
CA GLU A 103 3.87 -0.32 23.16
C GLU A 103 2.78 -1.32 23.45
N ASN A 104 1.57 -1.06 23.01
CA ASN A 104 0.46 -1.91 23.34
C ASN A 104 0.11 -2.90 22.25
N GLY A 105 0.85 -2.88 21.13
CA GLY A 105 0.55 -3.76 20.01
C GLY A 105 -0.69 -3.39 19.24
N GLU A 106 -1.29 -2.23 19.54
CA GLU A 106 -2.46 -1.76 18.84
C GLU A 106 -2.17 -0.39 18.26
N ALA A 107 -2.62 -0.16 17.04
CA ALA A 107 -2.42 1.14 16.41
C ALA A 107 -3.39 2.15 17.02
N GLU A 108 -2.85 3.29 17.42
CA GLU A 108 -3.71 4.40 17.80
C GLU A 108 -4.28 5.00 16.54
N GLU A 109 -5.41 5.63 16.67
CA GLU A 109 -6.00 6.29 15.52
C GLU A 109 -5.15 7.49 15.14
N PHE A 110 -4.78 7.57 13.88
CA PHE A 110 -3.95 8.68 13.39
C PHE A 110 -4.22 8.85 11.91
N SER A 111 -3.80 9.99 11.37
CA SER A 111 -3.93 10.26 9.94
C SER A 111 -2.59 10.60 9.35
N VAL A 112 -2.45 10.33 8.07
CA VAL A 112 -1.24 10.68 7.32
C VAL A 112 -1.65 11.46 6.10
N ARG A 113 -0.72 12.26 5.59
CA ARG A 113 -0.88 12.96 4.33
C ARG A 113 0.18 12.46 3.36
N ALA A 114 -0.27 11.98 2.22
CA ALA A 114 0.61 11.58 1.13
C ALA A 114 0.80 12.75 0.18
N TYR A 115 2.02 12.95 -0.30
CA TYR A 115 2.31 14.09 -1.18
C TYR A 115 3.56 13.80 -1.98
N THR A 116 3.81 14.62 -3.01
CA THR A 116 5.01 14.48 -3.83
C THR A 116 6.04 15.51 -3.40
N VAL A 117 7.29 15.12 -3.53
CA VAL A 117 8.43 16.00 -3.22
C VAL A 117 9.37 15.98 -4.42
N PRO A 118 9.87 17.15 -4.85
CA PRO A 118 10.84 17.15 -5.95
C PRO A 118 12.11 16.43 -5.55
N SER A 119 12.67 15.68 -6.49
CA SER A 119 13.91 14.97 -6.25
C SER A 119 15.07 15.94 -6.41
N LYS A 120 16.01 15.92 -5.47
CA LYS A 120 17.11 16.87 -5.49
C LYS A 120 18.12 16.58 -6.58
N ASN A 121 18.38 15.31 -6.83
CA ASN A 121 19.45 14.92 -7.73
C ASN A 121 18.97 14.30 -9.01
N GLN A 122 17.68 14.28 -9.25
CA GLN A 122 17.12 13.68 -10.45
C GLN A 122 15.94 14.52 -10.89
N GLN A 123 15.61 14.41 -12.15
CA GLN A 123 14.40 15.04 -12.61
C GLN A 123 13.22 14.25 -12.12
N GLY A 124 12.15 14.92 -11.78
CA GLY A 124 10.93 14.28 -11.34
C GLY A 124 10.71 14.43 -9.86
N CYS A 125 9.82 13.61 -9.34
CA CYS A 125 9.37 13.68 -7.96
C CYS A 125 9.33 12.30 -7.36
N PHE A 126 9.33 12.23 -6.05
CA PHE A 126 9.04 10.98 -5.36
C PHE A 126 7.85 11.21 -4.41
N ILE A 127 7.24 10.12 -4.01
CA ILE A 127 6.05 10.16 -3.17
C ILE A 127 6.46 9.79 -1.75
N THR A 128 5.94 10.53 -0.79
CA THR A 128 6.20 10.24 0.61
C THR A 128 4.94 10.56 1.41
N CYS A 129 5.01 10.41 2.72
CA CYS A 129 3.90 10.79 3.58
C CYS A 129 4.44 11.28 4.92
N SER A 130 3.60 12.04 5.60
CA SER A 130 3.90 12.56 6.93
C SER A 130 2.70 12.33 7.82
N ILE A 131 2.96 12.21 9.12
CA ILE A 131 1.86 12.08 10.07
C ILE A 131 1.22 13.46 10.25
N LEU A 132 -0.08 13.47 10.43
CA LEU A 132 -0.81 14.71 10.69
C LEU A 132 -1.00 14.94 12.18
#